data_f8aecbbb8e5ce58b2d4bb78f284381c0
#
_entry.id   f8aecbbb8e5ce58b2d4bb78f284381c0
#
_cell.length_a   1.000
_cell.length_b   1.000
_cell.length_c   1.000
_cell.angle_alpha   90.00
_cell.angle_beta   90.00
_cell.angle_gamma   90.00
#
_symmetry.space_group_name_H-M   'P 1'
#
loop_
_entity.id
_entity.type
_entity.pdbx_description
1 polymer ?
#
loop_
_entity_poly.entity_id
_entity_poly.type
_entity_poly.pdbx_seq_one_letter_code
_entity_poly.pdbx_strand_id
1 'polypeptide(L)'
;MGTRYGSFQELRSEVARLRESGDLAGALALMAREREAFPEQAAHAYLWRAGLSASLGRVDDAVRIFAEALAAGCRYPLPALQSQALAPLHEIVEFERLAHIAAMRYDAELAASRPKLVIRRPARDDVCGTLLVLHGNNSRADRTVPHWEPAIGLGWRLALAQSAEISWTPGMFVWDDRAMAERDVAAHVARLRGDDDADPRRVVLAGYSMGALRALQLASGGLVAARA
;
A
#
# COMPACT_ATOMS: atom_id res chain seq x y z
N MET A 1 -1.63 -25.10 2.82
CA MET A 1 -1.66 -25.29 1.35
C MET A 1 -1.15 -24.00 0.74
N GLY A 2 -0.08 -24.04 -0.10
CA GLY A 2 0.43 -22.82 -0.74
C GLY A 2 -0.51 -22.32 -1.84
N THR A 3 -0.51 -21.01 -2.10
CA THR A 3 -1.22 -20.43 -3.25
C THR A 3 -0.57 -20.88 -4.56
N ARG A 4 -1.36 -20.99 -5.63
CA ARG A 4 -0.88 -21.20 -6.99
C ARG A 4 -0.53 -19.89 -7.72
N TYR A 5 -0.79 -18.74 -7.10
CA TYR A 5 -0.57 -17.42 -7.67
C TYR A 5 0.74 -16.84 -7.15
N GLY A 6 1.62 -16.40 -8.06
CA GLY A 6 2.89 -15.78 -7.72
C GLY A 6 2.74 -14.36 -7.16
N SER A 7 1.57 -13.71 -7.42
CA SER A 7 1.28 -12.36 -6.97
C SER A 7 -0.21 -12.13 -6.75
N PHE A 8 -0.55 -11.14 -5.91
CA PHE A 8 -1.95 -10.70 -5.77
C PHE A 8 -2.52 -10.14 -7.08
N GLN A 9 -1.69 -9.60 -7.95
CA GLN A 9 -2.13 -9.11 -9.26
C GLN A 9 -2.63 -10.26 -10.16
N GLU A 10 -1.96 -11.42 -10.15
CA GLU A 10 -2.42 -12.60 -10.88
C GLU A 10 -3.76 -13.12 -10.32
N LEU A 11 -3.87 -13.21 -8.99
CA LEU A 11 -5.14 -13.56 -8.33
C LEU A 11 -6.26 -12.59 -8.73
N ARG A 12 -5.97 -11.29 -8.71
CA ARG A 12 -6.92 -10.24 -9.10
C ARG A 12 -7.38 -10.39 -10.54
N SER A 13 -6.48 -10.67 -11.46
CA SER A 13 -6.80 -10.87 -12.87
C SER A 13 -7.72 -12.07 -13.08
N GLU A 14 -7.49 -13.17 -12.36
CA GLU A 14 -8.35 -14.34 -12.44
C GLU A 14 -9.75 -14.08 -11.83
N VAL A 15 -9.82 -13.37 -10.70
CA VAL A 15 -11.09 -12.93 -10.12
C VAL A 15 -11.86 -12.02 -11.08
N ALA A 16 -11.18 -11.10 -11.77
CA ALA A 16 -11.80 -10.23 -12.76
C ALA A 16 -12.38 -11.05 -13.93
N ARG A 17 -11.61 -12.01 -14.46
CA ARG A 17 -12.05 -12.91 -15.53
C ARG A 17 -13.31 -13.70 -15.14
N LEU A 18 -13.36 -14.27 -13.94
CA LEU A 18 -14.54 -15.00 -13.44
C LEU A 18 -15.75 -14.07 -13.32
N ARG A 19 -15.55 -12.84 -12.85
CA ARG A 19 -16.64 -11.84 -12.79
C ARG A 19 -17.16 -11.47 -14.18
N GLU A 20 -16.29 -11.23 -15.14
CA GLU A 20 -16.64 -10.91 -16.52
C GLU A 20 -17.40 -12.05 -17.22
N SER A 21 -17.08 -13.31 -16.90
CA SER A 21 -17.80 -14.48 -17.38
C SER A 21 -19.12 -14.75 -16.63
N GLY A 22 -19.46 -13.96 -15.61
CA GLY A 22 -20.64 -14.14 -14.78
C GLY A 22 -20.50 -15.18 -13.67
N ASP A 23 -19.33 -15.82 -13.52
CA ASP A 23 -19.07 -16.80 -12.46
C ASP A 23 -18.70 -16.10 -11.14
N LEU A 24 -19.68 -15.38 -10.57
CA LEU A 24 -19.49 -14.68 -9.27
C LEU A 24 -19.25 -15.67 -8.13
N ALA A 25 -19.86 -16.86 -8.18
CA ALA A 25 -19.68 -17.87 -7.15
C ALA A 25 -18.26 -18.45 -7.18
N GLY A 26 -17.72 -18.73 -8.36
CA GLY A 26 -16.33 -19.15 -8.54
C GLY A 26 -15.33 -18.06 -8.08
N ALA A 27 -15.60 -16.79 -8.41
CA ALA A 27 -14.79 -15.67 -7.94
C ALA A 27 -14.77 -15.56 -6.42
N LEU A 28 -15.93 -15.69 -5.76
CA LEU A 28 -16.03 -15.67 -4.29
C LEU A 28 -15.29 -16.86 -3.66
N ALA A 29 -15.48 -18.06 -4.19
CA ALA A 29 -14.81 -19.28 -3.71
C ALA A 29 -13.27 -19.17 -3.85
N LEU A 30 -12.79 -18.60 -4.98
CA LEU A 30 -11.39 -18.33 -5.21
C LEU A 30 -10.81 -17.37 -4.17
N MET A 31 -11.45 -16.21 -3.96
CA MET A 31 -11.02 -15.22 -2.96
C MET A 31 -11.06 -15.78 -1.53
N ALA A 32 -12.03 -16.64 -1.20
CA ALA A 32 -12.11 -17.25 0.11
C ALA A 32 -10.97 -18.26 0.35
N ARG A 33 -10.60 -19.01 -0.67
CA ARG A 33 -9.50 -19.99 -0.61
C ARG A 33 -8.15 -19.33 -0.45
N GLU A 34 -7.92 -18.24 -1.18
CA GLU A 34 -6.62 -17.53 -1.23
C GLU A 34 -6.49 -16.40 -0.19
N ARG A 35 -7.46 -16.27 0.73
CA ARG A 35 -7.56 -15.13 1.69
C ARG A 35 -6.31 -14.87 2.53
N GLU A 36 -5.52 -15.92 2.82
CA GLU A 36 -4.33 -15.87 3.68
C GLU A 36 -3.02 -15.78 2.88
N ALA A 37 -3.10 -15.94 1.56
CA ALA A 37 -1.91 -15.98 0.69
C ALA A 37 -1.21 -14.62 0.56
N PHE A 38 -1.98 -13.53 0.71
CA PHE A 38 -1.51 -12.16 0.51
C PHE A 38 -1.95 -11.27 1.68
N PRO A 39 -1.36 -11.44 2.88
CA PRO A 39 -1.80 -10.72 4.08
C PRO A 39 -1.70 -9.19 3.97
N GLU A 40 -0.78 -8.67 3.18
CA GLU A 40 -0.65 -7.23 2.89
C GLU A 40 -1.81 -6.68 2.06
N GLN A 41 -2.60 -7.56 1.43
CA GLN A 41 -3.78 -7.23 0.63
C GLN A 41 -5.09 -7.63 1.34
N ALA A 42 -5.04 -7.96 2.62
CA ALA A 42 -6.18 -8.50 3.35
C ALA A 42 -7.42 -7.62 3.25
N ALA A 43 -7.28 -6.30 3.38
CA ALA A 43 -8.40 -5.37 3.29
C ALA A 43 -9.08 -5.41 1.91
N HIS A 44 -8.32 -5.49 0.83
CA HIS A 44 -8.87 -5.65 -0.52
C HIS A 44 -9.59 -6.99 -0.68
N ALA A 45 -9.01 -8.08 -0.17
CA ALA A 45 -9.60 -9.39 -0.22
C ALA A 45 -10.95 -9.44 0.53
N TYR A 46 -11.03 -8.83 1.72
CA TYR A 46 -12.29 -8.72 2.47
C TYR A 46 -13.34 -7.92 1.70
N LEU A 47 -12.98 -6.74 1.19
CA LEU A 47 -13.91 -5.87 0.48
C LEU A 47 -14.48 -6.53 -0.77
N TRP A 48 -13.64 -7.22 -1.53
CA TRP A 48 -14.07 -7.95 -2.72
C TRP A 48 -14.96 -9.14 -2.38
N ARG A 49 -14.65 -9.89 -1.33
CA ARG A 49 -15.52 -10.98 -0.85
C ARG A 49 -16.88 -10.46 -0.42
N ALA A 50 -16.93 -9.35 0.31
CA ALA A 50 -18.17 -8.70 0.69
C ALA A 50 -18.98 -8.27 -0.54
N GLY A 51 -18.36 -7.59 -1.51
CA GLY A 51 -19.02 -7.18 -2.75
C GLY A 51 -19.51 -8.34 -3.61
N LEU A 52 -18.74 -9.42 -3.74
CA LEU A 52 -19.15 -10.63 -4.46
C LEU A 52 -20.34 -11.33 -3.76
N SER A 53 -20.31 -11.41 -2.42
CA SER A 53 -21.42 -11.96 -1.65
C SER A 53 -22.69 -11.13 -1.82
N ALA A 54 -22.57 -9.80 -1.77
CA ALA A 54 -23.68 -8.88 -2.01
C ALA A 54 -24.26 -9.04 -3.43
N SER A 55 -23.40 -9.13 -4.44
CA SER A 55 -23.80 -9.35 -5.84
C SER A 55 -24.50 -10.70 -6.08
N LEU A 56 -24.26 -11.69 -5.21
CA LEU A 56 -24.95 -12.99 -5.20
C LEU A 56 -26.24 -12.98 -4.38
N GLY A 57 -26.66 -11.83 -3.85
CA GLY A 57 -27.83 -11.72 -2.96
C GLY A 57 -27.60 -12.26 -1.54
N ARG A 58 -26.36 -12.58 -1.19
CA ARG A 58 -25.98 -13.11 0.15
C ARG A 58 -25.64 -11.95 1.09
N VAL A 59 -26.64 -11.12 1.39
CA VAL A 59 -26.45 -9.85 2.12
C VAL A 59 -25.89 -10.09 3.52
N ASP A 60 -26.43 -11.05 4.26
CA ASP A 60 -25.95 -11.35 5.63
C ASP A 60 -24.49 -11.83 5.65
N ASP A 61 -24.09 -12.65 4.67
CA ASP A 61 -22.70 -13.06 4.50
C ASP A 61 -21.81 -11.88 4.17
N ALA A 62 -22.26 -10.96 3.32
CA ALA A 62 -21.50 -9.77 2.96
C ALA A 62 -21.25 -8.86 4.17
N VAL A 63 -22.28 -8.61 4.98
CA VAL A 63 -22.17 -7.81 6.22
C VAL A 63 -21.24 -8.51 7.21
N ARG A 64 -21.36 -9.82 7.40
CA ARG A 64 -20.47 -10.60 8.28
C ARG A 64 -19.01 -10.53 7.83
N ILE A 65 -18.73 -10.70 6.52
CA ILE A 65 -17.36 -10.58 5.97
C ILE A 65 -16.81 -9.18 6.21
N PHE A 66 -17.63 -8.15 6.07
CA PHE A 66 -17.20 -6.77 6.33
C PHE A 66 -16.93 -6.53 7.83
N ALA A 67 -17.74 -7.10 8.72
CA ALA A 67 -17.49 -7.07 10.15
C ALA A 67 -16.17 -7.79 10.53
N GLU A 68 -15.90 -8.95 9.92
CA GLU A 68 -14.61 -9.67 10.07
C GLU A 68 -13.42 -8.79 9.65
N ALA A 69 -13.56 -8.05 8.54
CA ALA A 69 -12.52 -7.11 8.10
C ALA A 69 -12.21 -6.05 9.17
N LEU A 70 -13.25 -5.45 9.77
CA LEU A 70 -13.08 -4.46 10.82
C LEU A 70 -12.49 -5.05 12.10
N ALA A 71 -12.86 -6.27 12.45
CA ALA A 71 -12.28 -7.01 13.57
C ALA A 71 -10.80 -7.34 13.33
N ALA A 72 -10.41 -7.59 12.07
CA ALA A 72 -9.00 -7.75 11.66
C ALA A 72 -8.22 -6.42 11.59
N GLY A 73 -8.85 -5.29 11.97
CA GLY A 73 -8.24 -3.96 11.96
C GLY A 73 -8.23 -3.27 10.61
N CYS A 74 -8.86 -3.84 9.58
CA CYS A 74 -9.01 -3.17 8.29
C CYS A 74 -9.82 -1.88 8.44
N ARG A 75 -9.52 -0.91 7.59
CA ARG A 75 -10.14 0.41 7.57
C ARG A 75 -10.29 0.87 6.13
N TYR A 76 -11.33 1.62 5.85
CA TYR A 76 -11.65 1.97 4.47
C TYR A 76 -12.06 3.43 4.38
N PRO A 77 -11.56 4.19 3.39
CA PRO A 77 -12.07 5.53 3.13
C PRO A 77 -13.51 5.46 2.60
N LEU A 78 -14.30 6.47 2.91
CA LEU A 78 -15.71 6.54 2.49
C LEU A 78 -15.94 6.27 0.99
N PRO A 79 -15.13 6.81 0.05
CA PRO A 79 -15.32 6.54 -1.37
C PRO A 79 -15.21 5.04 -1.75
N ALA A 80 -14.36 4.26 -1.05
CA ALA A 80 -14.25 2.83 -1.29
C ALA A 80 -15.53 2.07 -0.87
N LEU A 81 -16.17 2.53 0.22
CA LEU A 81 -17.40 1.96 0.76
C LEU A 81 -18.63 2.33 -0.06
N GLN A 82 -18.59 3.44 -0.78
CA GLN A 82 -19.64 3.90 -1.70
C GLN A 82 -19.53 3.28 -3.11
N SER A 83 -18.62 2.33 -3.30
CA SER A 83 -18.40 1.70 -4.59
C SER A 83 -19.64 0.90 -5.06
N GLN A 84 -19.84 0.85 -6.40
CA GLN A 84 -20.93 0.10 -7.03
C GLN A 84 -20.96 -1.39 -6.60
N ALA A 85 -19.82 -1.98 -6.28
CA ALA A 85 -19.75 -3.37 -5.83
C ALA A 85 -20.44 -3.61 -4.47
N LEU A 86 -20.61 -2.57 -3.67
CA LEU A 86 -21.26 -2.61 -2.36
C LEU A 86 -22.68 -2.00 -2.39
N ALA A 87 -23.15 -1.54 -3.54
CA ALA A 87 -24.46 -0.88 -3.66
C ALA A 87 -25.63 -1.67 -3.02
N PRO A 88 -25.71 -3.03 -3.13
CA PRO A 88 -26.77 -3.78 -2.47
C PRO A 88 -26.76 -3.70 -0.93
N LEU A 89 -25.68 -3.19 -0.33
CA LEU A 89 -25.51 -3.08 1.12
C LEU A 89 -25.85 -1.68 1.65
N HIS A 90 -25.97 -0.65 0.80
CA HIS A 90 -26.13 0.75 1.24
C HIS A 90 -27.45 1.02 1.96
N GLU A 91 -28.46 0.16 1.81
CA GLU A 91 -29.71 0.27 2.54
C GLU A 91 -29.76 -0.62 3.81
N ILE A 92 -28.67 -1.34 4.08
CA ILE A 92 -28.57 -2.23 5.24
C ILE A 92 -28.02 -1.47 6.44
N VAL A 93 -28.86 -1.22 7.43
CA VAL A 93 -28.52 -0.41 8.62
C VAL A 93 -27.24 -0.86 9.32
N GLU A 94 -27.04 -2.19 9.44
CA GLU A 94 -25.82 -2.72 10.07
C GLU A 94 -24.58 -2.46 9.23
N PHE A 95 -24.67 -2.56 7.88
CA PHE A 95 -23.57 -2.21 7.01
C PHE A 95 -23.23 -0.72 7.12
N GLU A 96 -24.21 0.16 7.07
CA GLU A 96 -24.02 1.62 7.22
C GLU A 96 -23.31 1.98 8.52
N ARG A 97 -23.72 1.33 9.63
CA ARG A 97 -23.06 1.50 10.93
C ARG A 97 -21.60 1.08 10.89
N LEU A 98 -21.30 -0.09 10.31
CA LEU A 98 -19.93 -0.60 10.16
C LEU A 98 -19.10 0.26 9.20
N ALA A 99 -19.70 0.73 8.10
CA ALA A 99 -19.05 1.61 7.12
C ALA A 99 -18.63 2.94 7.76
N HIS A 100 -19.51 3.52 8.58
CA HIS A 100 -19.17 4.72 9.33
C HIS A 100 -17.97 4.51 10.27
N ILE A 101 -17.96 3.41 11.02
CA ILE A 101 -16.83 3.06 11.90
C ILE A 101 -15.54 2.90 11.08
N ALA A 102 -15.60 2.23 9.92
CA ALA A 102 -14.45 2.02 9.03
C ALA A 102 -13.86 3.35 8.55
N ALA A 103 -14.72 4.26 8.09
CA ALA A 103 -14.33 5.57 7.60
C ALA A 103 -13.70 6.42 8.71
N MET A 104 -14.34 6.49 9.87
CA MET A 104 -13.78 7.22 11.02
C MET A 104 -12.41 6.70 11.45
N ARG A 105 -12.21 5.37 11.45
CA ARG A 105 -10.91 4.77 11.77
C ARG A 105 -9.87 5.15 10.73
N TYR A 106 -10.23 5.10 9.44
CA TYR A 106 -9.33 5.49 8.35
C TYR A 106 -8.89 6.94 8.50
N ASP A 107 -9.82 7.86 8.67
CA ASP A 107 -9.55 9.29 8.78
C ASP A 107 -8.70 9.61 10.02
N ALA A 108 -8.99 9.01 11.16
CA ALA A 108 -8.25 9.21 12.40
C ALA A 108 -6.80 8.70 12.28
N GLU A 109 -6.60 7.51 11.69
CA GLU A 109 -5.26 6.95 11.52
C GLU A 109 -4.47 7.71 10.45
N LEU A 110 -5.11 8.13 9.35
CA LEU A 110 -4.46 8.95 8.33
C LEU A 110 -4.01 10.29 8.90
N ALA A 111 -4.85 10.96 9.69
CA ALA A 111 -4.52 12.21 10.36
C ALA A 111 -3.35 12.06 11.37
N ALA A 112 -3.23 10.91 12.01
CA ALA A 112 -2.16 10.60 12.95
C ALA A 112 -0.87 10.09 12.26
N SER A 113 -0.96 9.63 11.02
CA SER A 113 0.17 9.06 10.29
C SER A 113 1.23 10.11 9.96
N ARG A 114 2.48 9.68 9.99
CA ARG A 114 3.64 10.53 9.65
C ARG A 114 4.60 9.74 8.77
N PRO A 115 5.27 10.40 7.81
CA PRO A 115 6.28 9.76 7.00
C PRO A 115 7.46 9.32 7.86
N LYS A 116 8.08 8.19 7.51
CA LYS A 116 9.26 7.65 8.22
C LYS A 116 10.41 7.45 7.26
N LEU A 117 11.62 7.62 7.74
CA LEU A 117 12.84 7.36 7.00
C LEU A 117 13.71 6.39 7.80
N VAL A 118 13.96 5.22 7.22
CA VAL A 118 14.86 4.21 7.79
C VAL A 118 16.19 4.32 7.08
N ILE A 119 17.27 4.61 7.83
CA ILE A 119 18.61 4.77 7.27
C ILE A 119 19.45 3.54 7.59
N ARG A 120 20.19 3.03 6.60
CA ARG A 120 21.22 2.02 6.73
C ARG A 120 22.51 2.55 6.12
N ARG A 121 23.61 2.45 6.85
CA ARG A 121 24.93 2.96 6.43
C ARG A 121 25.86 1.80 6.06
N PRO A 122 26.72 1.96 5.06
CA PRO A 122 27.83 1.05 4.85
C PRO A 122 28.83 1.14 6.03
N ALA A 123 29.58 0.06 6.24
CA ALA A 123 30.63 0.01 7.29
C ALA A 123 31.94 0.71 6.88
N ARG A 124 31.91 1.52 5.83
CA ARG A 124 33.07 2.21 5.23
C ARG A 124 32.86 3.71 5.28
N ASP A 125 33.95 4.48 5.35
CA ASP A 125 33.90 5.95 5.43
C ASP A 125 33.65 6.62 4.07
N ASP A 126 34.06 5.97 2.97
CA ASP A 126 33.89 6.51 1.61
C ASP A 126 32.49 6.15 1.04
N VAL A 127 31.51 6.91 1.40
CA VAL A 127 30.12 6.72 0.95
C VAL A 127 29.96 7.22 -0.49
N CYS A 128 29.48 6.35 -1.41
CA CYS A 128 29.27 6.69 -2.82
C CYS A 128 28.17 7.74 -3.02
N GLY A 129 27.15 7.71 -2.14
CA GLY A 129 25.98 8.57 -2.20
C GLY A 129 24.83 7.99 -1.38
N THR A 130 23.66 8.61 -1.49
CA THR A 130 22.43 8.13 -0.84
C THR A 130 21.46 7.61 -1.87
N LEU A 131 21.00 6.39 -1.68
CA LEU A 131 19.90 5.79 -2.43
C LEU A 131 18.61 6.00 -1.62
N LEU A 132 17.76 6.94 -2.03
CA LEU A 132 16.45 7.20 -1.44
C LEU A 132 15.40 6.32 -2.12
N VAL A 133 14.92 5.32 -1.41
CA VAL A 133 14.07 4.25 -1.96
C VAL A 133 12.63 4.39 -1.46
N LEU A 134 11.68 4.39 -2.39
CA LEU A 134 10.25 4.40 -2.12
C LEU A 134 9.70 2.96 -2.25
N HIS A 135 8.96 2.50 -1.22
CA HIS A 135 8.33 1.18 -1.23
C HIS A 135 7.20 1.07 -2.27
N GLY A 136 6.77 -0.13 -2.62
CA GLY A 136 5.56 -0.34 -3.41
C GLY A 136 4.28 -0.15 -2.57
N ASN A 137 3.11 -0.03 -3.23
CA ASN A 137 1.83 0.03 -2.53
C ASN A 137 1.57 -1.24 -1.70
N ASN A 138 0.84 -1.08 -0.62
CA ASN A 138 0.58 -2.12 0.39
C ASN A 138 1.87 -2.74 0.94
N SER A 139 2.87 -1.89 1.19
CA SER A 139 4.15 -2.26 1.76
C SER A 139 4.59 -1.23 2.79
N ARG A 140 5.83 -1.34 3.26
CA ARG A 140 6.46 -0.41 4.21
C ARG A 140 7.98 -0.45 4.06
N ALA A 141 8.64 0.60 4.55
CA ALA A 141 10.08 0.80 4.35
C ALA A 141 10.95 -0.39 4.78
N ASP A 142 10.67 -1.00 5.93
CA ASP A 142 11.45 -2.11 6.46
C ASP A 142 11.35 -3.40 5.63
N ARG A 143 10.22 -3.62 4.93
CA ARG A 143 10.07 -4.75 4.01
C ARG A 143 10.90 -4.61 2.74
N THR A 144 11.33 -3.41 2.39
CA THR A 144 12.17 -3.18 1.21
C THR A 144 13.66 -3.42 1.46
N VAL A 145 14.08 -3.46 2.74
CA VAL A 145 15.49 -3.65 3.13
C VAL A 145 16.18 -4.80 2.38
N PRO A 146 15.65 -6.04 2.39
CA PRO A 146 16.36 -7.17 1.78
C PRO A 146 16.64 -7.00 0.28
N HIS A 147 15.79 -6.24 -0.44
CA HIS A 147 15.93 -6.02 -1.87
C HIS A 147 17.05 -5.02 -2.21
N TRP A 148 17.31 -4.07 -1.30
CA TRP A 148 18.25 -2.97 -1.52
C TRP A 148 19.54 -3.10 -0.70
N GLU A 149 19.59 -4.02 0.26
CA GLU A 149 20.75 -4.27 1.11
C GLU A 149 22.05 -4.52 0.34
N PRO A 150 22.07 -5.19 -0.83
CA PRO A 150 23.30 -5.34 -1.61
C PRO A 150 23.96 -4.01 -1.99
N ALA A 151 23.20 -2.92 -2.12
CA ALA A 151 23.77 -1.59 -2.40
C ALA A 151 24.65 -1.07 -1.27
N ILE A 152 24.42 -1.50 -0.02
CA ILE A 152 25.28 -1.17 1.13
C ILE A 152 26.69 -1.71 0.93
N GLY A 153 26.82 -2.95 0.44
CA GLY A 153 28.11 -3.58 0.11
C GLY A 153 28.88 -2.83 -1.00
N LEU A 154 28.17 -2.09 -1.85
CA LEU A 154 28.71 -1.23 -2.89
C LEU A 154 29.05 0.20 -2.40
N GLY A 155 28.88 0.49 -1.11
CA GLY A 155 29.20 1.78 -0.53
C GLY A 155 28.07 2.81 -0.56
N TRP A 156 26.82 2.39 -0.89
CA TRP A 156 25.67 3.29 -0.84
C TRP A 156 25.06 3.36 0.55
N ARG A 157 24.71 4.55 0.99
CA ARG A 157 23.81 4.75 2.11
C ARG A 157 22.36 4.51 1.64
N LEU A 158 21.63 3.64 2.30
CA LEU A 158 20.21 3.44 2.03
C LEU A 158 19.37 4.35 2.91
N ALA A 159 18.45 5.07 2.29
CA ALA A 159 17.41 5.84 2.93
C ALA A 159 16.06 5.30 2.44
N LEU A 160 15.40 4.47 3.23
CA LEU A 160 14.17 3.81 2.87
C LEU A 160 13.00 4.67 3.35
N ALA A 161 12.31 5.31 2.40
CA ALA A 161 11.18 6.20 2.66
C ALA A 161 9.89 5.39 2.87
N GLN A 162 9.15 5.73 3.91
CA GLN A 162 7.78 5.28 4.11
C GLN A 162 6.85 6.47 4.00
N SER A 163 5.79 6.31 3.21
CA SER A 163 4.71 7.27 3.08
C SER A 163 3.98 7.50 4.40
N ALA A 164 3.40 8.68 4.58
CA ALA A 164 2.37 8.93 5.58
C ALA A 164 1.01 8.40 5.13
N GLU A 165 0.81 8.13 3.83
CA GLU A 165 -0.46 7.63 3.31
C GLU A 165 -0.65 6.16 3.70
N ILE A 166 -1.63 5.92 4.58
CA ILE A 166 -1.94 4.58 5.06
C ILE A 166 -2.69 3.75 4.01
N SER A 167 -2.39 2.45 3.95
CA SER A 167 -3.24 1.49 3.24
C SER A 167 -4.49 1.14 4.05
N TRP A 168 -5.44 0.48 3.43
CA TRP A 168 -6.62 -0.10 4.10
C TRP A 168 -6.25 -1.29 4.99
N THR A 169 -5.16 -1.96 4.70
CA THR A 169 -4.62 -3.06 5.53
C THR A 169 -3.75 -2.46 6.65
N PRO A 170 -3.93 -2.88 7.92
CA PRO A 170 -3.15 -2.39 9.04
C PRO A 170 -1.64 -2.51 8.83
N GLY A 171 -0.91 -1.45 9.17
CA GLY A 171 0.55 -1.42 9.11
C GLY A 171 1.15 -1.40 7.70
N MET A 172 0.30 -1.24 6.66
CA MET A 172 0.72 -1.07 5.28
C MET A 172 0.48 0.38 4.83
N PHE A 173 1.25 0.82 3.82
CA PHE A 173 1.27 2.18 3.29
C PHE A 173 1.21 2.17 1.76
N VAL A 174 0.78 3.28 1.18
CA VAL A 174 0.63 3.47 -0.26
C VAL A 174 1.23 4.82 -0.69
N TRP A 175 1.29 5.06 -2.00
CA TRP A 175 1.73 6.31 -2.63
C TRP A 175 0.70 6.77 -3.66
N ASP A 176 -0.60 6.65 -3.36
CA ASP A 176 -1.66 6.97 -4.32
C ASP A 176 -1.93 8.48 -4.41
N ASP A 177 -1.85 9.20 -3.28
CA ASP A 177 -1.91 10.66 -3.25
C ASP A 177 -0.56 11.26 -3.65
N ARG A 178 -0.53 11.82 -4.86
CA ARG A 178 0.68 12.45 -5.41
C ARG A 178 1.15 13.63 -4.56
N ALA A 179 0.23 14.48 -4.10
CA ALA A 179 0.60 15.67 -3.34
C ALA A 179 1.17 15.29 -1.96
N MET A 180 0.62 14.25 -1.33
CA MET A 180 1.19 13.70 -0.10
C MET A 180 2.58 13.10 -0.34
N ALA A 181 2.75 12.31 -1.40
CA ALA A 181 4.05 11.75 -1.78
C ALA A 181 5.12 12.84 -2.01
N GLU A 182 4.75 13.92 -2.71
CA GLU A 182 5.65 15.06 -2.92
C GLU A 182 6.08 15.70 -1.60
N ARG A 183 5.16 15.95 -0.68
CA ARG A 183 5.48 16.51 0.66
C ARG A 183 6.36 15.57 1.47
N ASP A 184 6.02 14.29 1.52
CA ASP A 184 6.75 13.29 2.31
C ASP A 184 8.18 13.13 1.81
N VAL A 185 8.37 13.00 0.49
CA VAL A 185 9.70 12.85 -0.10
C VAL A 185 10.51 14.13 0.02
N ALA A 186 9.89 15.31 -0.14
CA ALA A 186 10.56 16.60 0.10
C ALA A 186 11.09 16.71 1.53
N ALA A 187 10.28 16.30 2.52
CA ALA A 187 10.70 16.28 3.91
C ALA A 187 11.89 15.30 4.15
N HIS A 188 11.87 14.13 3.50
CA HIS A 188 12.98 13.17 3.57
C HIS A 188 14.25 13.72 2.93
N VAL A 189 14.15 14.35 1.75
CA VAL A 189 15.29 15.00 1.07
C VAL A 189 15.86 16.12 1.92
N ALA A 190 15.01 16.97 2.50
CA ALA A 190 15.44 18.04 3.40
C ALA A 190 16.21 17.50 4.62
N ARG A 191 15.68 16.41 5.23
CA ARG A 191 16.35 15.72 6.35
C ARG A 191 17.72 15.15 5.93
N LEU A 192 17.80 14.52 4.74
CA LEU A 192 19.05 13.96 4.24
C LEU A 192 20.09 15.04 3.92
N ARG A 193 19.66 16.23 3.49
CA ARG A 193 20.55 17.38 3.22
C ARG A 193 21.12 18.02 4.48
N GLY A 194 20.43 17.91 5.60
CA GLY A 194 20.90 18.38 6.91
C GLY A 194 21.74 17.33 7.67
N ASP A 195 22.01 16.18 7.09
CA ASP A 195 22.84 15.12 7.67
C ASP A 195 24.26 15.30 7.11
N ASP A 196 25.23 15.65 7.96
CA ASP A 196 26.63 15.94 7.60
C ASP A 196 27.33 14.77 6.87
N ASP A 197 26.82 13.54 7.07
CA ASP A 197 27.34 12.32 6.41
C ASP A 197 26.86 12.14 4.96
N ALA A 198 26.09 13.09 4.39
CA ALA A 198 25.54 12.95 3.06
C ALA A 198 25.91 14.14 2.16
N ASP A 199 26.55 13.87 1.03
CA ASP A 199 26.61 14.85 -0.04
C ASP A 199 25.20 15.02 -0.63
N PRO A 200 24.54 16.18 -0.43
CA PRO A 200 23.18 16.42 -0.92
C PRO A 200 23.05 16.37 -2.45
N ARG A 201 24.20 16.44 -3.17
CA ARG A 201 24.26 16.34 -4.62
C ARG A 201 24.31 14.89 -5.13
N ARG A 202 24.45 13.92 -4.23
CA ARG A 202 24.57 12.49 -4.55
C ARG A 202 23.37 11.70 -4.00
N VAL A 203 22.16 12.20 -4.21
CA VAL A 203 20.92 11.48 -3.91
C VAL A 203 20.34 10.91 -5.18
N VAL A 204 20.17 9.59 -5.20
CA VAL A 204 19.50 8.87 -6.28
C VAL A 204 18.14 8.42 -5.77
N LEU A 205 17.07 8.74 -6.51
CA LEU A 205 15.74 8.24 -6.24
C LEU A 205 15.56 6.85 -6.88
N ALA A 206 15.03 5.93 -6.09
CA ALA A 206 14.68 4.60 -6.55
C ALA A 206 13.35 4.16 -5.94
N GLY A 207 12.78 3.08 -6.44
CA GLY A 207 11.54 2.55 -5.89
C GLY A 207 11.08 1.29 -6.60
N TYR A 208 9.98 0.74 -6.09
CA TYR A 208 9.33 -0.43 -6.66
C TYR A 208 7.85 -0.13 -6.93
N SER A 209 7.30 -0.60 -8.08
CA SER A 209 5.88 -0.44 -8.43
C SER A 209 5.44 1.04 -8.34
N MET A 210 4.42 1.37 -7.56
CA MET A 210 3.95 2.76 -7.37
C MET A 210 5.06 3.67 -6.81
N GLY A 211 5.91 3.17 -5.91
CA GLY A 211 7.08 3.92 -5.44
C GLY A 211 8.05 4.29 -6.57
N ALA A 212 8.25 3.39 -7.55
CA ALA A 212 9.08 3.69 -8.72
C ALA A 212 8.44 4.79 -9.61
N LEU A 213 7.12 4.72 -9.83
CA LEU A 213 6.39 5.74 -10.56
C LEU A 213 6.52 7.11 -9.88
N ARG A 214 6.38 7.16 -8.54
CA ARG A 214 6.55 8.40 -7.78
C ARG A 214 7.99 8.91 -7.84
N ALA A 215 8.98 8.02 -7.69
CA ALA A 215 10.39 8.40 -7.82
C ALA A 215 10.68 9.06 -9.19
N LEU A 216 10.17 8.47 -10.28
CA LEU A 216 10.31 9.02 -11.63
C LEU A 216 9.62 10.40 -11.76
N GLN A 217 8.38 10.54 -11.28
CA GLN A 217 7.63 11.79 -11.32
C GLN A 217 8.31 12.90 -10.53
N LEU A 218 8.86 12.59 -9.36
CA LEU A 218 9.55 13.52 -8.49
C LEU A 218 10.90 13.96 -9.07
N ALA A 219 11.63 13.04 -9.70
CA ALA A 219 12.88 13.35 -10.37
C ALA A 219 12.64 14.25 -11.60
N SER A 220 11.64 13.96 -12.44
CA SER A 220 11.29 14.76 -13.60
C SER A 220 10.68 16.13 -13.22
N GLY A 221 10.04 16.24 -12.07
CA GLY A 221 9.52 17.49 -11.50
C GLY A 221 10.57 18.39 -10.84
N GLY A 222 11.85 17.96 -10.81
CA GLY A 222 12.95 18.76 -10.25
C GLY A 222 13.03 18.82 -8.73
N LEU A 223 12.24 17.99 -8.01
CA LEU A 223 12.28 17.94 -6.53
C LEU A 223 13.65 17.48 -6.01
N VAL A 224 14.29 16.61 -6.75
CA VAL A 224 15.70 16.20 -6.54
C VAL A 224 16.44 16.57 -7.81
N ALA A 225 17.54 17.34 -7.69
CA ALA A 225 18.41 17.60 -8.82
C ALA A 225 18.99 16.27 -9.32
N ALA A 226 18.26 15.62 -10.21
CA ALA A 226 18.71 14.40 -10.86
C ALA A 226 19.82 14.79 -11.83
N ARG A 227 21.04 14.32 -11.62
CA ARG A 227 22.01 14.22 -12.70
C ARG A 227 21.71 12.91 -13.43
N ALA A 228 21.38 13.05 -14.72
CA ALA A 228 21.33 11.90 -15.63
C ALA A 228 22.74 11.33 -15.80
#